data_8f995b07ccd3f1ba0c15f0cf5e2804a2
#
_entry.id   8f995b07ccd3f1ba0c15f0cf5e2804a2
#
_cell.length_a   1.000
_cell.length_b   1.000
_cell.length_c   1.000
_cell.angle_alpha   90.00
_cell.angle_beta   90.00
_cell.angle_gamma   90.00
#
_symmetry.space_group_name_H-M   'P 1'
#
loop_
_entity.id
_entity.type
_entity.pdbx_description
1 polymer ?
#
loop_
_entity_poly.entity_id
_entity_poly.type
_entity_poly.pdbx_seq_one_letter_code
_entity_poly.pdbx_strand_id
1 'polypeptide(L)'
;MFDVFGFYKFKQLQSLKKKKYLLQKSLIEQNICGTIILAKEGVNATIAGKSLNIRFIVNKIKKTLDIKNFDSENISKCKFQPFHRAKAKIKKEIVPMKLSLTPKTKNKNNYIEPNKWNKLIKDKNTLVLDSRKPFEYEVGTFNKSINPKVDNFREFPKYLNKLNKKKPIAMFCTGGIRCEKASVFLKKKGFKNVYQLRGGILNYLKKANKKKKFMER
;
A
#
# COMPACT_ATOMS: atom_id res chain seq x y z
N MET A 1 -21.64 -8.97 9.66
CA MET A 1 -20.22 -9.02 9.31
C MET A 1 -19.91 -7.87 8.37
N PHE A 2 -18.77 -7.20 8.51
CA PHE A 2 -18.35 -6.06 7.71
C PHE A 2 -17.18 -6.46 6.83
N ASP A 3 -17.16 -5.93 5.60
CA ASP A 3 -15.99 -6.03 4.74
C ASP A 3 -15.11 -4.79 4.96
N VAL A 4 -13.82 -5.02 5.19
CA VAL A 4 -12.79 -3.98 5.24
C VAL A 4 -12.04 -4.01 3.92
N PHE A 5 -12.14 -2.94 3.14
CA PHE A 5 -11.59 -2.84 1.79
C PHE A 5 -10.50 -1.78 1.74
N GLY A 6 -9.26 -2.21 1.54
CA GLY A 6 -8.10 -1.35 1.36
C GLY A 6 -7.65 -1.35 -0.09
N PHE A 7 -7.37 -0.18 -0.68
CA PHE A 7 -6.90 -0.08 -2.06
C PHE A 7 -6.11 1.19 -2.31
N TYR A 8 -5.34 1.19 -3.39
CA TYR A 8 -4.77 2.42 -3.94
C TYR A 8 -4.65 2.39 -5.47
N LYS A 9 -4.55 3.57 -6.05
CA LYS A 9 -4.25 3.79 -7.47
C LYS A 9 -3.43 5.04 -7.65
N PHE A 10 -2.28 4.92 -8.33
CA PHE A 10 -1.56 6.06 -8.88
C PHE A 10 -2.15 6.41 -10.23
N LYS A 11 -2.76 7.58 -10.32
CA LYS A 11 -3.36 8.16 -11.53
C LYS A 11 -3.43 9.66 -11.37
N GLN A 12 -3.08 10.42 -12.41
CA GLN A 12 -3.30 11.88 -12.41
C GLN A 12 -4.79 12.17 -12.23
N LEU A 13 -5.13 12.85 -11.14
CA LEU A 13 -6.50 13.24 -10.83
C LEU A 13 -6.66 14.75 -10.90
N GLN A 14 -7.76 15.20 -11.50
CA GLN A 14 -8.20 16.59 -11.57
C GLN A 14 -9.49 16.75 -10.78
N SER A 15 -9.93 18.01 -10.59
CA SER A 15 -11.20 18.37 -9.94
C SER A 15 -11.38 17.71 -8.55
N LEU A 16 -10.31 17.69 -7.74
CA LEU A 16 -10.27 16.97 -6.46
C LEU A 16 -11.38 17.41 -5.49
N LYS A 17 -11.75 18.71 -5.47
CA LYS A 17 -12.83 19.23 -4.59
C LYS A 17 -14.18 18.58 -4.94
N LYS A 18 -14.55 18.56 -6.23
CA LYS A 18 -15.78 17.89 -6.73
C LYS A 18 -15.78 16.39 -6.43
N LYS A 19 -14.68 15.72 -6.73
CA LYS A 19 -14.52 14.28 -6.46
C LYS A 19 -14.61 13.95 -4.96
N LYS A 20 -13.94 14.74 -4.11
CA LYS A 20 -14.07 14.63 -2.64
C LYS A 20 -15.52 14.74 -2.19
N TYR A 21 -16.24 15.76 -2.65
CA TYR A 21 -17.64 15.98 -2.27
C TYR A 21 -18.51 14.77 -2.63
N LEU A 22 -18.44 14.32 -3.89
CA LEU A 22 -19.21 13.16 -4.37
C LEU A 22 -18.91 11.88 -3.57
N LEU A 23 -17.64 11.60 -3.31
CA LEU A 23 -17.25 10.41 -2.56
C LEU A 23 -17.62 10.50 -1.08
N GLN A 24 -17.49 11.69 -0.45
CA GLN A 24 -17.90 11.90 0.93
C GLN A 24 -19.41 11.67 1.09
N LYS A 25 -20.23 12.25 0.19
CA LYS A 25 -21.69 12.05 0.17
C LYS A 25 -22.03 10.57 0.03
N SER A 26 -21.43 9.88 -0.95
CA SER A 26 -21.70 8.46 -1.19
C SER A 26 -21.25 7.54 -0.03
N LEU A 27 -20.16 7.86 0.69
CA LEU A 27 -19.76 7.12 1.90
C LEU A 27 -20.84 7.19 2.98
N ILE A 28 -21.41 8.41 3.20
CA ILE A 28 -22.45 8.65 4.21
C ILE A 28 -23.74 7.92 3.83
N GLU A 29 -24.22 8.11 2.59
CA GLU A 29 -25.45 7.49 2.07
C GLU A 29 -25.40 5.95 2.15
N GLN A 30 -24.22 5.35 2.01
CA GLN A 30 -24.02 3.91 2.06
C GLN A 30 -23.61 3.38 3.44
N ASN A 31 -23.62 4.20 4.49
CA ASN A 31 -23.15 3.83 5.84
C ASN A 31 -21.76 3.18 5.81
N ILE A 32 -20.86 3.72 5.00
CA ILE A 32 -19.46 3.29 4.90
C ILE A 32 -18.60 4.20 5.76
N CYS A 33 -17.84 3.61 6.68
CA CYS A 33 -16.83 4.30 7.46
C CYS A 33 -15.41 4.03 6.95
N GLY A 34 -14.47 4.88 7.35
CA GLY A 34 -13.06 4.80 6.94
C GLY A 34 -12.58 6.06 6.27
N THR A 35 -11.46 5.97 5.56
CA THR A 35 -10.84 7.16 4.96
C THR A 35 -10.48 6.93 3.49
N ILE A 36 -10.88 7.86 2.63
CA ILE A 36 -10.39 8.00 1.26
C ILE A 36 -9.49 9.22 1.21
N ILE A 37 -8.24 9.05 0.80
CA ILE A 37 -7.27 10.12 0.56
C ILE A 37 -7.15 10.34 -0.94
N LEU A 38 -7.43 11.55 -1.39
CA LEU A 38 -7.28 12.01 -2.77
C LEU A 38 -6.10 12.97 -2.86
N ALA A 39 -5.28 12.81 -3.89
CA ALA A 39 -4.22 13.75 -4.26
C ALA A 39 -4.15 13.87 -5.78
N LYS A 40 -3.40 14.86 -6.30
CA LYS A 40 -3.16 14.96 -7.75
C LYS A 40 -2.55 13.67 -8.32
N GLU A 41 -1.77 12.94 -7.52
CA GLU A 41 -1.09 11.69 -7.91
C GLU A 41 -1.96 10.43 -7.82
N GLY A 42 -3.18 10.49 -7.24
CA GLY A 42 -4.04 9.32 -7.15
C GLY A 42 -4.97 9.26 -5.95
N VAL A 43 -5.32 8.03 -5.57
CA VAL A 43 -6.19 7.68 -4.44
C VAL A 43 -5.59 6.59 -3.58
N ASN A 44 -5.78 6.70 -2.26
CA ASN A 44 -5.48 5.66 -1.27
C ASN A 44 -6.61 5.61 -0.26
N ALA A 45 -7.13 4.42 0.03
CA ALA A 45 -8.26 4.28 0.92
C ALA A 45 -8.23 2.99 1.73
N THR A 46 -8.82 3.08 2.92
CA THR A 46 -9.30 1.93 3.69
C THR A 46 -10.68 2.28 4.22
N ILE A 47 -11.67 1.50 3.81
CA ILE A 47 -13.09 1.72 4.11
C ILE A 47 -13.71 0.40 4.60
N ALA A 48 -14.77 0.50 5.39
CA ALA A 48 -15.50 -0.66 5.88
C ALA A 48 -17.01 -0.42 5.88
N GLY A 49 -17.75 -1.49 5.61
CA GLY A 49 -19.21 -1.49 5.59
C GLY A 49 -19.77 -2.86 5.28
N LYS A 50 -21.10 -2.98 5.17
CA LYS A 50 -21.75 -4.22 4.73
C LYS A 50 -21.32 -4.55 3.29
N SER A 51 -21.19 -5.83 2.96
CA SER A 51 -20.62 -6.30 1.68
C SER A 51 -21.28 -5.69 0.45
N LEU A 52 -22.60 -5.56 0.44
CA LEU A 52 -23.33 -4.95 -0.68
C LEU A 52 -22.96 -3.46 -0.84
N ASN A 53 -22.89 -2.72 0.28
CA ASN A 53 -22.56 -1.31 0.27
C ASN A 53 -21.10 -1.07 -0.17
N ILE A 54 -20.17 -1.96 0.24
CA ILE A 54 -18.78 -1.93 -0.24
C ILE A 54 -18.71 -2.13 -1.75
N ARG A 55 -19.44 -3.09 -2.31
CA ARG A 55 -19.49 -3.30 -3.78
C ARG A 55 -20.02 -2.05 -4.50
N PHE A 56 -21.10 -1.47 -4.01
CA PHE A 56 -21.66 -0.24 -4.56
C PHE A 56 -20.65 0.91 -4.55
N ILE A 57 -20.06 1.19 -3.38
CA ILE A 57 -19.12 2.31 -3.24
C ILE A 57 -17.84 2.11 -4.06
N VAL A 58 -17.34 0.90 -4.19
CA VAL A 58 -16.17 0.58 -5.04
C VAL A 58 -16.46 0.93 -6.49
N ASN A 59 -17.62 0.57 -7.01
CA ASN A 59 -18.05 0.91 -8.38
C ASN A 59 -18.20 2.44 -8.54
N LYS A 60 -18.78 3.11 -7.55
CA LYS A 60 -18.92 4.57 -7.53
C LYS A 60 -17.56 5.27 -7.52
N ILE A 61 -16.62 4.77 -6.72
CA ILE A 61 -15.23 5.28 -6.69
C ILE A 61 -14.58 5.10 -8.06
N LYS A 62 -14.66 3.92 -8.67
CA LYS A 62 -14.09 3.64 -9.99
C LYS A 62 -14.66 4.61 -11.04
N LYS A 63 -15.97 4.80 -11.07
CA LYS A 63 -16.65 5.75 -11.98
C LYS A 63 -16.24 7.20 -11.72
N THR A 64 -16.26 7.65 -10.46
CA THR A 64 -15.94 9.03 -10.08
C THR A 64 -14.50 9.41 -10.38
N LEU A 65 -13.57 8.47 -10.23
CA LEU A 65 -12.13 8.68 -10.45
C LEU A 65 -11.67 8.23 -11.84
N ASP A 66 -12.58 7.69 -12.66
CA ASP A 66 -12.27 7.10 -13.97
C ASP A 66 -11.12 6.05 -13.86
N ILE A 67 -11.34 5.06 -12.99
CA ILE A 67 -10.38 3.97 -12.71
C ILE A 67 -11.00 2.64 -13.14
N LYS A 68 -10.33 1.91 -14.03
CA LYS A 68 -10.73 0.53 -14.39
C LYS A 68 -10.30 -0.46 -13.30
N ASN A 69 -9.02 -0.44 -12.93
CA ASN A 69 -8.44 -1.34 -11.94
C ASN A 69 -7.58 -0.58 -10.94
N PHE A 70 -7.59 -0.98 -9.68
CA PHE A 70 -6.65 -0.51 -8.67
C PHE A 70 -5.25 -1.10 -8.91
N ASP A 71 -4.20 -0.44 -8.40
CA ASP A 71 -2.84 -0.97 -8.46
C ASP A 71 -2.65 -2.09 -7.43
N SER A 72 -3.37 -1.98 -6.31
CA SER A 72 -3.52 -3.03 -5.31
C SER A 72 -4.84 -2.86 -4.58
N GLU A 73 -5.44 -3.99 -4.22
CA GLU A 73 -6.64 -4.06 -3.40
C GLU A 73 -6.58 -5.25 -2.44
N ASN A 74 -7.13 -5.08 -1.26
CA ASN A 74 -7.24 -6.12 -0.24
C ASN A 74 -8.61 -6.04 0.42
N ILE A 75 -9.21 -7.19 0.64
CA ILE A 75 -10.46 -7.31 1.38
C ILE A 75 -10.27 -8.28 2.54
N SER A 76 -10.78 -7.92 3.70
CA SER A 76 -10.87 -8.76 4.89
C SER A 76 -12.24 -8.61 5.54
N LYS A 77 -12.62 -9.56 6.38
CA LYS A 77 -13.89 -9.53 7.11
C LYS A 77 -13.66 -9.18 8.58
N CYS A 78 -14.57 -8.40 9.15
CA CYS A 78 -14.58 -8.03 10.56
C CYS A 78 -15.98 -8.26 11.15
N LYS A 79 -16.05 -8.69 12.43
CA LYS A 79 -17.33 -8.92 13.11
C LYS A 79 -18.05 -7.60 13.46
N PHE A 80 -17.30 -6.53 13.66
CA PHE A 80 -17.80 -5.19 14.00
C PHE A 80 -17.31 -4.15 12.98
N GLN A 81 -17.90 -2.95 13.01
CA GLN A 81 -17.45 -1.80 12.20
C GLN A 81 -16.15 -1.22 12.79
N PRO A 82 -15.00 -1.38 12.13
CA PRO A 82 -13.71 -0.98 12.71
C PRO A 82 -13.43 0.53 12.62
N PHE A 83 -14.28 1.29 11.94
CA PHE A 83 -14.12 2.73 11.77
C PHE A 83 -15.37 3.48 12.19
N HIS A 84 -15.20 4.61 12.88
CA HIS A 84 -16.31 5.41 13.40
C HIS A 84 -16.80 6.51 12.45
N ARG A 85 -16.02 6.90 11.45
CA ARG A 85 -16.34 8.08 10.62
C ARG A 85 -16.11 7.82 9.13
N ALA A 86 -17.01 8.33 8.30
CA ALA A 86 -16.83 8.45 6.86
C ALA A 86 -15.99 9.68 6.54
N LYS A 87 -14.81 9.52 5.93
CA LYS A 87 -13.91 10.65 5.62
C LYS A 87 -13.34 10.56 4.20
N ALA A 88 -13.58 11.59 3.39
CA ALA A 88 -12.84 11.84 2.17
C ALA A 88 -11.95 13.09 2.37
N LYS A 89 -10.64 12.97 2.14
CA LYS A 89 -9.65 14.02 2.39
C LYS A 89 -8.82 14.30 1.15
N ILE A 90 -8.53 15.58 0.90
CA ILE A 90 -7.53 15.99 -0.08
C ILE A 90 -6.20 16.19 0.65
N LYS A 91 -5.13 15.58 0.12
CA LYS A 91 -3.76 15.71 0.61
C LYS A 91 -2.82 16.07 -0.54
N LYS A 92 -1.60 16.51 -0.23
CA LYS A 92 -0.55 16.73 -1.25
C LYS A 92 -0.12 15.41 -1.91
N GLU A 93 -0.09 14.33 -1.14
CA GLU A 93 0.34 12.99 -1.55
C GLU A 93 -0.61 11.93 -0.98
N ILE A 94 -0.84 10.83 -1.72
CA ILE A 94 -1.63 9.68 -1.21
C ILE A 94 -0.84 8.82 -0.23
N VAL A 95 0.48 8.88 -0.29
CA VAL A 95 1.42 8.35 0.71
C VAL A 95 2.57 9.36 0.85
N PRO A 96 2.75 9.97 2.04
CA PRO A 96 3.65 11.10 2.20
C PRO A 96 5.11 10.65 2.23
N MET A 97 5.90 11.07 1.25
CA MET A 97 7.35 10.87 1.18
C MET A 97 8.13 12.17 1.03
N LYS A 98 7.43 13.32 0.91
CA LYS A 98 7.98 14.67 0.61
C LYS A 98 8.80 14.71 -0.70
N LEU A 99 8.48 13.86 -1.65
CA LEU A 99 9.17 13.77 -2.93
C LEU A 99 8.12 13.77 -4.05
N SER A 100 8.34 14.61 -5.06
CA SER A 100 7.52 14.60 -6.28
C SER A 100 7.84 13.36 -7.13
N LEU A 101 7.48 12.19 -6.61
CA LEU A 101 7.72 10.89 -7.22
C LEU A 101 6.36 10.22 -7.47
N THR A 102 5.96 10.19 -8.73
CA THR A 102 4.79 9.39 -9.13
C THR A 102 5.28 8.10 -9.77
N PRO A 103 4.94 6.93 -9.21
CA PRO A 103 5.28 5.66 -9.82
C PRO A 103 4.67 5.58 -11.23
N LYS A 104 5.49 5.34 -12.24
CA LYS A 104 5.00 5.03 -13.58
C LYS A 104 4.51 3.58 -13.57
N THR A 105 3.24 3.36 -13.87
CA THR A 105 2.57 2.04 -13.86
C THR A 105 3.21 0.99 -14.79
N LYS A 106 4.13 1.38 -15.67
CA LYS A 106 4.77 0.51 -16.68
C LYS A 106 5.95 -0.33 -16.18
N ASN A 107 6.52 -0.05 -15.01
CA ASN A 107 7.67 -0.82 -14.48
C ASN A 107 7.23 -2.07 -13.69
N LYS A 108 6.57 -3.02 -14.36
CA LYS A 108 6.09 -4.27 -13.74
C LYS A 108 7.19 -5.25 -13.34
N ASN A 109 8.41 -5.10 -13.84
CA ASN A 109 9.48 -6.10 -13.71
C ASN A 109 10.06 -6.26 -12.29
N ASN A 110 9.69 -5.41 -11.36
CA ASN A 110 10.22 -5.42 -9.99
C ASN A 110 9.27 -6.00 -8.96
N TYR A 111 8.07 -6.42 -9.37
CA TYR A 111 7.14 -7.07 -8.46
C TYR A 111 7.45 -8.55 -8.35
N ILE A 112 7.54 -9.02 -7.12
CA ILE A 112 7.72 -10.43 -6.80
C ILE A 112 6.39 -10.96 -6.26
N GLU A 113 5.88 -11.99 -6.89
CA GLU A 113 4.67 -12.67 -6.42
C GLU A 113 4.93 -13.41 -5.10
N PRO A 114 3.92 -13.55 -4.22
CA PRO A 114 4.06 -14.20 -2.92
C PRO A 114 4.68 -15.59 -2.95
N ASN A 115 4.42 -16.38 -3.99
CA ASN A 115 4.99 -17.71 -4.15
C ASN A 115 6.50 -17.72 -4.45
N LYS A 116 7.03 -16.66 -5.06
CA LYS A 116 8.46 -16.47 -5.37
C LYS A 116 9.19 -15.67 -4.29
N TRP A 117 8.46 -14.99 -3.39
CA TRP A 117 9.01 -14.10 -2.37
C TRP A 117 9.96 -14.83 -1.41
N ASN A 118 9.57 -16.00 -0.94
CA ASN A 118 10.38 -16.80 0.00
C ASN A 118 11.74 -17.19 -0.58
N LYS A 119 11.83 -17.47 -1.89
CA LYS A 119 13.09 -17.76 -2.55
C LYS A 119 14.02 -16.54 -2.54
N LEU A 120 13.47 -15.35 -2.82
CA LEU A 120 14.25 -14.12 -2.84
C LEU A 120 14.79 -13.75 -1.45
N ILE A 121 13.97 -13.82 -0.39
CA ILE A 121 14.38 -13.41 0.96
C ILE A 121 15.29 -14.43 1.67
N LYS A 122 15.39 -15.66 1.16
CA LYS A 122 16.36 -16.65 1.65
C LYS A 122 17.80 -16.34 1.26
N ASP A 123 17.98 -15.62 0.16
CA ASP A 123 19.31 -15.20 -0.27
C ASP A 123 19.95 -14.29 0.77
N LYS A 124 21.13 -14.69 1.27
CA LYS A 124 21.88 -13.96 2.31
C LYS A 124 22.38 -12.58 1.83
N ASN A 125 22.54 -12.39 0.51
CA ASN A 125 22.97 -11.14 -0.07
C ASN A 125 21.83 -10.15 -0.23
N THR A 126 20.57 -10.60 -0.22
CA THR A 126 19.38 -9.76 -0.38
C THR A 126 19.02 -9.08 0.94
N LEU A 127 18.98 -7.75 0.93
CA LEU A 127 18.46 -6.95 2.05
C LEU A 127 16.93 -6.98 2.04
N VAL A 128 16.33 -7.52 3.09
CA VAL A 128 14.87 -7.53 3.28
C VAL A 128 14.46 -6.29 4.09
N LEU A 129 13.66 -5.41 3.50
CA LEU A 129 13.32 -4.11 4.09
C LEU A 129 11.81 -4.01 4.34
N ASP A 130 11.44 -3.93 5.63
CA ASP A 130 10.07 -3.63 6.05
C ASP A 130 9.85 -2.13 6.12
N SER A 131 9.08 -1.59 5.18
CA SER A 131 8.77 -0.15 5.10
C SER A 131 7.53 0.26 5.90
N ARG A 132 7.07 -0.60 6.80
CA ARG A 132 5.94 -0.32 7.70
C ARG A 132 6.39 0.48 8.91
N LYS A 133 5.42 0.96 9.68
CA LYS A 133 5.68 1.60 10.98
C LYS A 133 6.17 0.58 12.01
N PRO A 134 6.87 1.01 13.08
CA PRO A 134 7.37 0.11 14.12
C PRO A 134 6.31 -0.81 14.69
N PHE A 135 5.13 -0.30 15.05
CA PHE A 135 4.05 -1.13 15.61
C PHE A 135 3.53 -2.20 14.61
N GLU A 136 3.53 -1.92 13.30
CA GLU A 136 3.16 -2.91 12.27
C GLU A 136 4.22 -4.00 12.15
N TYR A 137 5.49 -3.65 12.37
CA TYR A 137 6.62 -4.57 12.39
C TYR A 137 6.53 -5.52 13.60
N GLU A 138 6.21 -4.99 14.78
CA GLU A 138 6.08 -5.75 16.03
C GLU A 138 4.92 -6.77 16.00
N VAL A 139 3.85 -6.48 15.26
CA VAL A 139 2.74 -7.45 15.05
C VAL A 139 3.21 -8.70 14.29
N GLY A 140 4.29 -8.59 13.50
CA GLY A 140 4.88 -9.70 12.75
C GLY A 140 5.51 -9.23 11.45
N THR A 141 6.62 -9.82 11.10
CA THR A 141 7.43 -9.45 9.95
C THR A 141 8.04 -10.68 9.27
N PHE A 142 8.78 -10.49 8.17
CA PHE A 142 9.58 -11.58 7.58
C PHE A 142 10.91 -11.75 8.30
N ASN A 143 11.36 -12.99 8.45
CA ASN A 143 12.64 -13.32 9.03
C ASN A 143 13.76 -12.48 8.39
N LYS A 144 14.69 -11.98 9.21
CA LYS A 144 15.83 -11.14 8.82
C LYS A 144 15.43 -9.79 8.17
N SER A 145 14.16 -9.39 8.24
CA SER A 145 13.79 -8.08 7.74
C SER A 145 14.26 -6.97 8.67
N ILE A 146 14.69 -5.87 8.07
CA ILE A 146 15.10 -4.67 8.78
C ILE A 146 13.97 -3.66 8.70
N ASN A 147 13.54 -3.14 9.85
CA ASN A 147 12.65 -1.99 9.93
C ASN A 147 13.45 -0.73 10.27
N PRO A 148 13.36 0.35 9.52
CA PRO A 148 14.08 1.60 9.79
C PRO A 148 13.64 2.32 11.07
N LYS A 149 12.59 1.83 11.74
CA LYS A 149 12.00 2.42 12.95
C LYS A 149 11.61 3.89 12.78
N VAL A 150 11.07 4.24 11.61
CA VAL A 150 10.56 5.58 11.33
C VAL A 150 9.04 5.64 11.56
N ASP A 151 8.57 6.53 12.40
CA ASP A 151 7.15 6.73 12.66
C ASP A 151 6.44 7.42 11.50
N ASN A 152 7.18 8.23 10.76
CA ASN A 152 6.66 8.95 9.63
C ASN A 152 7.39 8.55 8.33
N PHE A 153 6.64 8.05 7.36
CA PHE A 153 7.21 7.64 6.07
C PHE A 153 7.94 8.77 5.31
N ARG A 154 7.75 10.03 5.71
CA ARG A 154 8.53 11.17 5.20
C ARG A 154 10.02 11.10 5.55
N GLU A 155 10.39 10.35 6.57
CA GLU A 155 11.76 10.18 7.03
C GLU A 155 12.46 8.98 6.35
N PHE A 156 11.66 8.12 5.72
CA PHE A 156 12.15 6.91 5.06
C PHE A 156 13.27 7.16 4.03
N PRO A 157 13.25 8.25 3.22
CA PRO A 157 14.34 8.57 2.30
C PRO A 157 15.70 8.74 2.97
N LYS A 158 15.76 9.28 4.21
CA LYS A 158 17.01 9.45 4.96
C LYS A 158 17.67 8.10 5.24
N TYR A 159 16.86 7.10 5.60
CA TYR A 159 17.33 5.73 5.79
C TYR A 159 17.81 5.10 4.48
N LEU A 160 17.01 5.24 3.41
CA LEU A 160 17.33 4.66 2.11
C LEU A 160 18.67 5.16 1.54
N ASN A 161 19.07 6.40 1.84
CA ASN A 161 20.35 6.95 1.41
C ASN A 161 21.57 6.24 2.02
N LYS A 162 21.40 5.55 3.16
CA LYS A 162 22.47 4.83 3.87
C LYS A 162 22.70 3.41 3.34
N LEU A 163 21.82 2.92 2.45
CA LEU A 163 21.87 1.54 1.98
C LEU A 163 22.99 1.33 0.96
N ASN A 164 23.57 0.13 0.96
CA ASN A 164 24.55 -0.29 -0.03
C ASN A 164 23.89 -0.54 -1.39
N LYS A 165 24.26 0.24 -2.41
CA LYS A 165 23.69 0.18 -3.75
C LYS A 165 24.01 -1.12 -4.51
N LYS A 166 25.05 -1.86 -4.09
CA LYS A 166 25.46 -3.12 -4.72
C LYS A 166 24.56 -4.30 -4.29
N LYS A 167 23.91 -4.20 -3.12
CA LYS A 167 23.05 -5.29 -2.61
C LYS A 167 21.65 -5.22 -3.23
N PRO A 168 21.06 -6.36 -3.62
CA PRO A 168 19.64 -6.46 -3.95
C PRO A 168 18.77 -6.06 -2.75
N ILE A 169 17.69 -5.32 -3.00
CA ILE A 169 16.73 -4.91 -1.96
C ILE A 169 15.37 -5.54 -2.26
N ALA A 170 14.84 -6.29 -1.31
CA ALA A 170 13.49 -6.84 -1.32
C ALA A 170 12.63 -6.06 -0.32
N MET A 171 11.72 -5.20 -0.80
CA MET A 171 10.88 -4.34 0.04
C MET A 171 9.46 -4.84 0.13
N PHE A 172 8.85 -4.63 1.29
CA PHE A 172 7.41 -4.83 1.47
C PHE A 172 6.83 -3.78 2.41
N CYS A 173 5.51 -3.60 2.30
CA CYS A 173 4.69 -2.91 3.30
C CYS A 173 3.36 -3.61 3.44
N THR A 174 2.36 -3.01 4.05
CA THR A 174 1.05 -3.63 4.29
C THR A 174 0.33 -4.00 2.99
N GLY A 175 0.10 -3.04 2.10
CA GLY A 175 -0.62 -3.23 0.83
C GLY A 175 0.18 -2.91 -0.44
N GLY A 176 1.46 -2.49 -0.33
CA GLY A 176 2.35 -2.18 -1.46
C GLY A 176 2.60 -0.69 -1.69
N ILE A 177 1.71 0.21 -1.29
CA ILE A 177 1.76 1.63 -1.68
C ILE A 177 3.06 2.37 -1.28
N ARG A 178 3.61 2.09 -0.09
CA ARG A 178 4.87 2.70 0.36
C ARG A 178 6.05 2.27 -0.51
N CYS A 179 6.07 0.98 -0.87
CA CYS A 179 7.11 0.42 -1.72
C CYS A 179 7.10 1.00 -3.14
N GLU A 180 5.95 1.40 -3.67
CA GLU A 180 5.85 2.06 -4.98
C GLU A 180 6.74 3.30 -5.04
N LYS A 181 6.58 4.23 -4.07
CA LYS A 181 7.40 5.44 -4.03
C LYS A 181 8.85 5.16 -3.66
N ALA A 182 9.08 4.26 -2.68
CA ALA A 182 10.44 3.88 -2.26
C ALA A 182 11.24 3.27 -3.40
N SER A 183 10.64 2.42 -4.24
CA SER A 183 11.33 1.82 -5.38
C SER A 183 11.73 2.84 -6.44
N VAL A 184 10.85 3.82 -6.73
CA VAL A 184 11.19 4.93 -7.65
C VAL A 184 12.34 5.77 -7.10
N PHE A 185 12.32 6.05 -5.80
CA PHE A 185 13.40 6.79 -5.15
C PHE A 185 14.74 6.05 -5.23
N LEU A 186 14.78 4.78 -4.85
CA LEU A 186 15.99 3.96 -4.92
C LEU A 186 16.55 3.85 -6.33
N LYS A 187 15.70 3.63 -7.34
CA LYS A 187 16.12 3.61 -8.75
C LYS A 187 16.74 4.94 -9.20
N LYS A 188 16.13 6.07 -8.83
CA LYS A 188 16.70 7.41 -9.10
C LYS A 188 18.05 7.62 -8.41
N LYS A 189 18.31 6.93 -7.29
CA LYS A 189 19.59 6.96 -6.57
C LYS A 189 20.62 5.95 -7.11
N GLY A 190 20.29 5.23 -8.19
CA GLY A 190 21.19 4.31 -8.87
C GLY A 190 21.19 2.86 -8.35
N PHE A 191 20.20 2.49 -7.52
CA PHE A 191 20.02 1.08 -7.16
C PHE A 191 19.46 0.28 -8.34
N LYS A 192 20.15 -0.77 -8.74
CA LYS A 192 19.79 -1.61 -9.92
C LYS A 192 18.77 -2.69 -9.53
N ASN A 193 18.97 -3.36 -8.41
CA ASN A 193 18.20 -4.55 -8.00
C ASN A 193 17.24 -4.20 -6.85
N VAL A 194 16.09 -3.63 -7.20
CA VAL A 194 15.05 -3.23 -6.23
C VAL A 194 13.78 -4.00 -6.53
N TYR A 195 13.39 -4.86 -5.61
CA TYR A 195 12.21 -5.73 -5.71
C TYR A 195 11.16 -5.33 -4.67
N GLN A 196 9.89 -5.54 -4.99
CA GLN A 196 8.79 -5.28 -4.07
C GLN A 196 7.77 -6.42 -4.09
N LEU A 197 7.28 -6.77 -2.91
CA LEU A 197 6.25 -7.80 -2.74
C LEU A 197 4.92 -7.31 -3.29
N ARG A 198 4.39 -7.99 -4.31
CA ARG A 198 3.11 -7.62 -4.92
C ARG A 198 1.96 -7.68 -3.92
N GLY A 199 1.26 -6.55 -3.76
CA GLY A 199 0.15 -6.42 -2.82
C GLY A 199 0.54 -6.46 -1.35
N GLY A 200 1.86 -6.39 -1.03
CA GLY A 200 2.39 -6.32 0.32
C GLY A 200 2.17 -7.59 1.14
N ILE A 201 2.38 -7.46 2.46
CA ILE A 201 2.31 -8.58 3.40
C ILE A 201 0.89 -9.17 3.49
N LEU A 202 -0.16 -8.35 3.30
CA LEU A 202 -1.55 -8.84 3.31
C LEU A 202 -1.82 -9.82 2.17
N ASN A 203 -1.33 -9.53 0.97
CA ASN A 203 -1.46 -10.45 -0.16
C ASN A 203 -0.62 -11.72 0.05
N TYR A 204 0.57 -11.60 0.66
CA TYR A 204 1.38 -12.75 1.02
C TYR A 204 0.65 -13.66 2.01
N LEU A 205 0.11 -13.13 3.10
CA LEU A 205 -0.64 -13.89 4.10
C LEU A 205 -1.85 -14.61 3.50
N LYS A 206 -2.49 -14.00 2.51
CA LYS A 206 -3.65 -14.56 1.81
C LYS A 206 -3.26 -15.71 0.86
N LYS A 207 -2.13 -15.59 0.15
CA LYS A 207 -1.71 -16.53 -0.91
C LYS A 207 -0.69 -17.57 -0.47
N ALA A 208 0.13 -17.28 0.55
CA ALA A 208 1.16 -18.20 1.01
C ALA A 208 0.54 -19.40 1.73
N ASN A 209 1.04 -20.60 1.40
CA ASN A 209 0.66 -21.81 2.11
C ASN A 209 1.10 -21.69 3.59
N LYS A 210 0.21 -22.04 4.53
CA LYS A 210 0.44 -21.93 5.99
C LYS A 210 1.74 -22.60 6.45
N LYS A 211 2.14 -23.74 5.86
CA LYS A 211 3.37 -24.47 6.17
C LYS A 211 4.66 -23.82 5.65
N LYS A 212 4.58 -22.82 4.77
CA LYS A 212 5.74 -22.16 4.13
C LYS A 212 5.85 -20.66 4.45
N LYS A 213 5.24 -20.20 5.54
CA LYS A 213 5.34 -18.78 5.94
C LYS A 213 6.70 -18.53 6.60
N PHE A 214 7.43 -17.55 6.07
CA PHE A 214 8.72 -17.07 6.61
C PHE A 214 8.48 -15.76 7.38
N MET A 215 7.71 -15.85 8.47
CA MET A 215 7.37 -14.71 9.31
C MET A 215 7.71 -15.01 10.77
N GLU A 216 8.14 -13.98 11.46
CA GLU A 216 8.38 -13.93 12.90
C GLU A 216 7.33 -12.99 13.54
N ARG A 217 6.98 -13.30 14.78
CA ARG A 217 6.15 -12.45 15.64
C ARG A 217 7.04 -11.48 16.40
#